data_6b7538d8d1572df51a5833c9752683c3
#
_entry.id   6b7538d8d1572df51a5833c9752683c3
#
_cell.length_a   1.000
_cell.length_b   1.000
_cell.length_c   1.000
_cell.angle_alpha   90.00
_cell.angle_beta   90.00
_cell.angle_gamma   90.00
#
_symmetry.space_group_name_H-M   'P 1'
#
loop_
_entity.id
_entity.type
_entity.pdbx_description
1 polymer ?
#
loop_
_entity_poly.entity_id
_entity_poly.type
_entity_poly.pdbx_seq_one_letter_code
_entity_poly.pdbx_strand_id
1 'polypeptide(L)'
;MGATGSKLRQPNSLPFASLPAGTYTGAFPFDHLVIVMQENHSFDNYLGMLPVSGQPKADGFKFNKAEEPVNWNLVDGERMYAYHQSGAIGAQDSGSQSWDDSHLQIANGAMNGFAATGPGSMGYYTEDDLPFYYSLAKTFTLANRWFCSVPAQTYPNRRFLMAGTASGIISTDVDNVTTYPANGTIWDLLSRYGISWCNYFSDAPTTAIILDTIFEHTANIGRIEEFYADAAAGTLPAVSLVDCNMGAVQGEIPSVVGELPYPVPTFAATPDLAIETTCQSEENPEDVQLGEAFVAGVVNAVMSGPAWPRTLMIWLYDEHGGYYDHVAPPAAIAPDSIPPDLAPTDQPGGYDLYGVRVPAVVISPYARPQAVTNTVHDHTSVLATIERQWNLPALTYR
;
A
#
# COMPACT_ATOMS: atom_id res chain seq x y z
N MET A 1 -10.71 -22.21 -25.86
CA MET A 1 -11.03 -20.91 -26.44
C MET A 1 -9.87 -20.01 -26.11
N GLY A 2 -9.10 -19.59 -27.11
CA GLY A 2 -7.87 -18.83 -26.90
C GLY A 2 -8.17 -17.46 -26.25
N ALA A 3 -7.44 -17.15 -25.21
CA ALA A 3 -7.41 -15.81 -24.66
C ALA A 3 -6.95 -14.87 -25.78
N THR A 4 -7.82 -13.97 -26.20
CA THR A 4 -7.44 -12.82 -27.01
C THR A 4 -6.44 -12.02 -26.17
N GLY A 5 -5.15 -12.09 -26.53
CA GLY A 5 -4.11 -11.36 -25.84
C GLY A 5 -4.51 -9.89 -25.76
N SER A 6 -4.73 -9.40 -24.55
CA SER A 6 -4.87 -7.97 -24.34
C SER A 6 -3.56 -7.34 -24.82
N LYS A 7 -3.67 -6.36 -25.71
CA LYS A 7 -2.46 -5.63 -26.13
C LYS A 7 -1.86 -4.99 -24.87
N LEU A 8 -0.57 -5.26 -24.65
CA LEU A 8 0.18 -4.62 -23.60
C LEU A 8 0.00 -3.10 -23.70
N ARG A 9 -0.36 -2.46 -22.61
CA ARG A 9 -0.51 -1.01 -22.53
C ARG A 9 0.84 -0.36 -22.79
N GLN A 10 0.87 0.65 -23.62
CA GLN A 10 2.11 1.35 -23.94
C GLN A 10 2.23 2.61 -23.05
N PRO A 11 3.41 2.95 -22.54
CA PRO A 11 3.64 4.25 -21.93
C PRO A 11 3.17 5.38 -22.85
N ASN A 12 2.63 6.44 -22.27
CA ASN A 12 2.03 7.58 -22.97
C ASN A 12 0.76 7.26 -23.80
N SER A 13 0.23 6.04 -23.78
CA SER A 13 -1.05 5.73 -24.41
C SER A 13 -2.22 6.19 -23.54
N LEU A 14 -3.29 6.70 -24.17
CA LEU A 14 -4.50 7.12 -23.49
C LEU A 14 -5.48 5.95 -23.33
N PRO A 15 -6.20 5.82 -22.19
CA PRO A 15 -7.31 4.88 -22.04
C PRO A 15 -8.39 5.03 -23.07
N PHE A 16 -8.71 6.28 -23.45
CA PHE A 16 -9.70 6.64 -24.46
C PHE A 16 -9.04 7.53 -25.52
N ALA A 17 -8.46 6.90 -26.53
CA ALA A 17 -7.65 7.58 -27.56
C ALA A 17 -8.42 8.63 -28.37
N SER A 18 -9.76 8.57 -28.39
CA SER A 18 -10.62 9.55 -29.09
C SER A 18 -10.92 10.81 -28.26
N LEU A 19 -10.56 10.83 -26.98
CA LEU A 19 -10.75 11.96 -26.09
C LEU A 19 -9.42 12.69 -25.86
N PRO A 20 -9.42 14.01 -25.67
CA PRO A 20 -8.23 14.72 -25.22
C PRO A 20 -7.73 14.18 -23.87
N ALA A 21 -6.42 14.21 -23.67
CA ALA A 21 -5.84 13.92 -22.36
C ALA A 21 -6.35 14.94 -21.31
N GLY A 22 -6.55 14.49 -20.07
CA GLY A 22 -7.11 15.30 -18.98
C GLY A 22 -8.64 15.38 -18.98
N THR A 23 -9.33 14.70 -19.91
CA THR A 23 -10.79 14.69 -19.96
C THR A 23 -11.37 13.85 -18.83
N TYR A 24 -12.25 14.42 -18.00
CA TYR A 24 -13.07 13.62 -17.07
C TYR A 24 -14.01 12.71 -17.87
N THR A 25 -13.81 11.41 -17.75
CA THR A 25 -14.51 10.43 -18.60
C THR A 25 -15.83 9.95 -18.02
N GLY A 26 -16.01 10.06 -16.70
CA GLY A 26 -17.12 9.42 -16.00
C GLY A 26 -17.09 7.89 -16.07
N ALA A 27 -15.91 7.30 -16.32
CA ALA A 27 -15.74 5.84 -16.38
C ALA A 27 -16.15 5.16 -15.05
N PHE A 28 -16.04 5.89 -13.96
CA PHE A 28 -16.45 5.47 -12.63
C PHE A 28 -17.36 6.52 -11.98
N PRO A 29 -18.26 6.13 -11.06
CA PRO A 29 -19.25 7.03 -10.47
C PRO A 29 -18.70 7.87 -9.31
N PHE A 30 -17.43 8.27 -9.34
CA PHE A 30 -16.83 9.09 -8.30
C PHE A 30 -16.12 10.32 -8.89
N ASP A 31 -15.99 11.37 -8.08
CA ASP A 31 -15.21 12.56 -8.37
C ASP A 31 -13.98 12.67 -7.50
N HIS A 32 -13.99 12.00 -6.35
CA HIS A 32 -12.93 12.03 -5.36
C HIS A 32 -12.40 10.60 -5.15
N LEU A 33 -11.09 10.43 -5.28
CA LEU A 33 -10.37 9.22 -4.90
C LEU A 33 -9.52 9.53 -3.66
N VAL A 34 -9.72 8.80 -2.59
CA VAL A 34 -8.90 8.87 -1.37
C VAL A 34 -8.13 7.58 -1.21
N ILE A 35 -6.81 7.68 -1.10
CA ILE A 35 -5.89 6.55 -0.96
C ILE A 35 -5.30 6.63 0.45
N VAL A 36 -5.45 5.56 1.23
CA VAL A 36 -4.82 5.40 2.55
C VAL A 36 -3.93 4.17 2.47
N MET A 37 -2.62 4.39 2.45
CA MET A 37 -1.64 3.31 2.38
C MET A 37 -0.86 3.24 3.70
N GLN A 38 -1.10 2.15 4.43
CA GLN A 38 -0.41 1.81 5.69
C GLN A 38 0.86 1.00 5.42
N GLU A 39 1.57 0.62 6.45
CA GLU A 39 2.81 -0.18 6.48
C GLU A 39 2.62 -1.39 7.38
N ASN A 40 3.09 -2.30 7.06
CA ASN A 40 3.89 -3.37 6.50
C ASN A 40 3.24 -4.68 6.96
N HIS A 41 2.08 -5.05 6.43
CA HIS A 41 1.38 -6.26 6.85
C HIS A 41 0.84 -7.08 5.68
N SER A 42 0.96 -8.43 5.77
CA SER A 42 0.38 -9.32 4.78
C SER A 42 -1.14 -9.49 4.97
N PHE A 43 -1.80 -9.96 3.91
CA PHE A 43 -3.23 -10.27 3.97
C PHE A 43 -3.54 -11.32 5.05
N ASP A 44 -2.78 -12.41 5.12
CA ASP A 44 -3.05 -13.46 6.10
C ASP A 44 -2.75 -13.03 7.54
N ASN A 45 -1.76 -12.18 7.75
CA ASN A 45 -1.45 -11.66 9.08
C ASN A 45 -2.65 -10.89 9.68
N TYR A 46 -3.32 -10.05 8.89
CA TYR A 46 -4.45 -9.24 9.37
C TYR A 46 -5.79 -9.90 9.14
N LEU A 47 -6.03 -10.42 7.95
CA LEU A 47 -7.34 -10.84 7.47
C LEU A 47 -7.45 -12.36 7.26
N GLY A 48 -6.43 -13.12 7.65
CA GLY A 48 -6.39 -14.57 7.50
C GLY A 48 -7.51 -15.31 8.23
N MET A 49 -8.07 -14.72 9.30
CA MET A 49 -9.18 -15.30 10.08
C MET A 49 -10.56 -14.94 9.52
N LEU A 50 -10.69 -14.07 8.53
CA LEU A 50 -11.98 -13.65 7.96
C LEU A 50 -12.92 -14.79 7.52
N PRO A 51 -12.42 -15.92 6.97
CA PRO A 51 -13.32 -17.03 6.58
C PRO A 51 -14.18 -17.56 7.72
N VAL A 52 -13.68 -17.55 8.95
CA VAL A 52 -14.40 -17.99 10.16
C VAL A 52 -14.96 -16.82 10.97
N SER A 53 -14.63 -15.58 10.60
CA SER A 53 -15.07 -14.33 11.26
C SER A 53 -16.10 -13.55 10.46
N GLY A 54 -16.91 -14.24 9.64
CA GLY A 54 -18.09 -13.65 8.98
C GLY A 54 -17.90 -13.24 7.51
N GLN A 55 -16.73 -13.49 6.88
CA GLN A 55 -16.52 -13.35 5.44
C GLN A 55 -16.02 -14.67 4.82
N PRO A 56 -16.90 -15.68 4.65
CA PRO A 56 -16.49 -17.03 4.21
C PRO A 56 -15.93 -17.10 2.78
N LYS A 57 -15.98 -16.01 2.01
CA LYS A 57 -15.41 -15.90 0.67
C LYS A 57 -13.99 -15.31 0.67
N ALA A 58 -13.53 -14.80 1.82
CA ALA A 58 -12.17 -14.36 1.95
C ALA A 58 -11.22 -15.56 1.75
N ASP A 59 -10.11 -15.34 1.07
CA ASP A 59 -9.10 -16.38 0.87
C ASP A 59 -8.00 -16.24 1.94
N GLY A 60 -8.40 -16.53 3.18
CA GLY A 60 -7.53 -16.54 4.34
C GLY A 60 -6.98 -17.92 4.66
N PHE A 61 -6.68 -18.17 5.91
CA PHE A 61 -6.13 -19.43 6.38
C PHE A 61 -7.00 -20.65 6.06
N LYS A 62 -6.36 -21.81 6.05
CA LYS A 62 -7.03 -23.11 6.10
C LYS A 62 -7.25 -23.49 7.56
N PHE A 63 -8.39 -24.10 7.86
CA PHE A 63 -8.80 -24.38 9.23
C PHE A 63 -9.04 -25.87 9.48
N ASN A 64 -8.79 -26.31 10.71
CA ASN A 64 -9.25 -27.59 11.22
C ASN A 64 -10.72 -27.49 11.69
N LYS A 65 -11.24 -28.59 12.28
CA LYS A 65 -12.63 -28.63 12.76
C LYS A 65 -12.90 -27.74 14.00
N ALA A 66 -11.85 -27.28 14.66
CA ALA A 66 -11.93 -26.37 15.81
C ALA A 66 -11.75 -24.90 15.36
N GLU A 67 -11.76 -24.63 14.05
CA GLU A 67 -11.54 -23.31 13.46
C GLU A 67 -10.15 -22.71 13.78
N GLU A 68 -9.15 -23.59 14.03
CA GLU A 68 -7.77 -23.19 14.22
C GLU A 68 -7.00 -23.24 12.89
N PRO A 69 -6.14 -22.26 12.56
CA PRO A 69 -5.31 -22.28 11.37
C PRO A 69 -4.39 -23.51 11.32
N VAL A 70 -4.29 -24.13 10.15
CA VAL A 70 -3.39 -25.27 9.92
C VAL A 70 -2.24 -24.93 8.97
N ASN A 71 -2.08 -23.67 8.62
CA ASN A 71 -0.98 -23.17 7.83
C ASN A 71 0.31 -23.21 8.67
N TRP A 72 1.42 -23.60 8.03
CA TRP A 72 2.71 -23.75 8.72
C TRP A 72 3.90 -23.49 7.79
N ASN A 73 5.01 -23.12 8.37
CA ASN A 73 6.32 -23.09 7.75
C ASN A 73 7.31 -23.97 8.53
N LEU A 74 8.52 -24.16 8.01
CA LEU A 74 9.56 -24.89 8.72
C LEU A 74 10.55 -23.93 9.37
N VAL A 75 10.87 -24.22 10.64
CA VAL A 75 11.99 -23.62 11.39
C VAL A 75 12.84 -24.75 11.91
N ASP A 76 14.11 -24.82 11.55
CA ASP A 76 15.06 -25.86 11.99
C ASP A 76 14.56 -27.30 11.76
N GLY A 77 13.76 -27.50 10.70
CA GLY A 77 13.18 -28.79 10.36
C GLY A 77 11.87 -29.15 11.07
N GLU A 78 11.42 -28.33 12.02
CA GLU A 78 10.16 -28.49 12.74
C GLU A 78 9.07 -27.59 12.15
N ARG A 79 7.80 -28.03 12.28
CA ARG A 79 6.64 -27.23 11.81
C ARG A 79 6.29 -26.14 12.82
N MET A 80 6.34 -24.91 12.38
CA MET A 80 5.77 -23.76 13.06
C MET A 80 4.43 -23.42 12.44
N TYR A 81 3.35 -23.58 13.16
CA TYR A 81 2.01 -23.22 12.70
C TYR A 81 1.76 -21.73 12.90
N ALA A 82 0.88 -21.16 12.07
CA ALA A 82 0.37 -19.82 12.32
C ALA A 82 -0.25 -19.75 13.73
N TYR A 83 0.02 -18.67 14.45
CA TYR A 83 -0.42 -18.49 15.83
C TYR A 83 -0.99 -17.10 16.06
N HIS A 84 -1.96 -17.00 16.98
CA HIS A 84 -2.52 -15.71 17.37
C HIS A 84 -1.48 -14.88 18.12
N GLN A 85 -1.15 -13.72 17.56
CA GLN A 85 -0.29 -12.75 18.24
C GLN A 85 -1.14 -11.94 19.20
N SER A 86 -0.91 -12.16 20.49
CA SER A 86 -1.64 -11.45 21.54
C SER A 86 -1.06 -10.05 21.77
N GLY A 87 -1.92 -9.04 21.79
CA GLY A 87 -1.56 -7.65 22.07
C GLY A 87 -1.41 -6.81 20.80
N ALA A 88 -1.36 -5.50 20.99
CA ALA A 88 -1.36 -4.52 19.92
C ALA A 88 0.02 -4.30 19.27
N ILE A 89 1.09 -4.69 19.95
CA ILE A 89 2.47 -4.48 19.50
C ILE A 89 2.84 -5.52 18.46
N GLY A 90 3.37 -5.09 17.32
CA GLY A 90 3.85 -5.95 16.25
C GLY A 90 4.97 -6.90 16.68
N ALA A 91 5.21 -7.97 15.92
CA ALA A 91 6.27 -8.91 16.22
C ALA A 91 7.65 -8.29 15.99
N GLN A 92 8.53 -8.37 16.96
CA GLN A 92 9.91 -7.85 16.82
C GLN A 92 10.80 -8.71 15.92
N ASP A 93 10.40 -9.93 15.60
CA ASP A 93 11.11 -10.89 14.79
C ASP A 93 10.26 -11.42 13.62
N SER A 94 9.45 -10.55 13.02
CA SER A 94 8.58 -10.88 11.86
C SER A 94 9.34 -11.26 10.59
N GLY A 95 10.65 -11.16 10.59
CA GLY A 95 11.46 -11.26 9.39
C GLY A 95 11.58 -9.90 8.69
N SER A 96 12.39 -9.84 7.67
CA SER A 96 12.62 -8.62 6.89
C SER A 96 11.76 -8.64 5.62
N GLN A 97 11.39 -7.48 5.14
CA GLN A 97 10.76 -7.21 3.85
C GLN A 97 11.78 -6.83 2.77
N SER A 98 13.08 -7.06 3.01
CA SER A 98 14.11 -6.82 2.02
C SER A 98 13.87 -7.61 0.73
N TRP A 99 14.51 -7.17 -0.36
CA TRP A 99 14.47 -7.90 -1.62
C TRP A 99 14.83 -9.38 -1.43
N ASP A 100 15.92 -9.64 -0.74
CA ASP A 100 16.44 -11.00 -0.54
C ASP A 100 15.50 -11.85 0.32
N ASP A 101 15.06 -11.31 1.46
CA ASP A 101 14.18 -12.04 2.35
C ASP A 101 12.81 -12.28 1.72
N SER A 102 12.25 -11.32 1.00
CA SER A 102 10.99 -11.49 0.28
C SER A 102 11.08 -12.63 -0.76
N HIS A 103 12.20 -12.75 -1.48
CA HIS A 103 12.42 -13.85 -2.41
C HIS A 103 12.60 -15.21 -1.71
N LEU A 104 13.30 -15.24 -0.56
CA LEU A 104 13.44 -16.43 0.27
C LEU A 104 12.10 -16.86 0.86
N GLN A 105 11.28 -15.93 1.33
CA GLN A 105 9.94 -16.15 1.89
C GLN A 105 8.99 -16.75 0.85
N ILE A 106 8.97 -16.17 -0.36
CA ILE A 106 8.16 -16.63 -1.49
C ILE A 106 8.64 -18.00 -1.98
N ALA A 107 9.95 -18.30 -1.90
CA ALA A 107 10.55 -19.59 -2.22
C ALA A 107 10.06 -20.15 -3.56
N ASN A 108 10.15 -19.38 -4.65
CA ASN A 108 9.65 -19.75 -5.98
C ASN A 108 8.16 -20.16 -5.99
N GLY A 109 7.33 -19.54 -5.13
CA GLY A 109 5.90 -19.80 -5.01
C GLY A 109 5.52 -20.89 -4.01
N ALA A 110 6.47 -21.48 -3.30
CA ALA A 110 6.18 -22.46 -2.24
C ALA A 110 5.65 -21.80 -0.95
N MET A 111 5.87 -20.50 -0.76
CA MET A 111 5.42 -19.70 0.38
C MET A 111 5.81 -20.31 1.73
N ASN A 112 7.01 -20.84 1.84
CA ASN A 112 7.45 -21.64 2.99
C ASN A 112 8.75 -21.16 3.64
N GLY A 113 9.27 -19.99 3.23
CA GLY A 113 10.50 -19.43 3.77
C GLY A 113 10.31 -18.40 4.89
N PHE A 114 9.07 -17.98 5.20
CA PHE A 114 8.81 -16.88 6.13
C PHE A 114 9.35 -17.14 7.54
N ALA A 115 8.99 -18.24 8.16
CA ALA A 115 9.43 -18.56 9.52
C ALA A 115 10.95 -18.72 9.65
N ALA A 116 11.65 -19.02 8.54
CA ALA A 116 13.11 -19.11 8.52
C ALA A 116 13.79 -17.74 8.48
N THR A 117 13.13 -16.69 7.97
CA THR A 117 13.62 -15.31 8.00
C THR A 117 13.30 -14.61 9.32
N GLY A 118 12.24 -15.07 10.03
CA GLY A 118 11.85 -14.58 11.34
C GLY A 118 10.62 -15.32 11.85
N PRO A 119 10.68 -16.02 13.00
CA PRO A 119 9.57 -16.82 13.50
C PRO A 119 8.30 -16.00 13.81
N GLY A 120 8.43 -14.71 14.15
CA GLY A 120 7.32 -13.79 14.32
C GLY A 120 6.47 -13.57 13.07
N SER A 121 7.01 -13.90 11.88
CA SER A 121 6.26 -13.85 10.62
C SER A 121 4.98 -14.68 10.60
N MET A 122 4.90 -15.74 11.42
CA MET A 122 3.75 -16.65 11.47
C MET A 122 2.63 -16.15 12.40
N GLY A 123 2.80 -14.98 13.04
CA GLY A 123 1.78 -14.34 13.84
C GLY A 123 0.60 -13.84 13.01
N TYR A 124 -0.60 -13.86 13.57
CA TYR A 124 -1.79 -13.25 12.98
C TYR A 124 -2.65 -12.55 14.03
N TYR A 125 -3.46 -11.60 13.56
CA TYR A 125 -4.45 -10.89 14.36
C TYR A 125 -5.87 -11.40 14.07
N THR A 126 -6.77 -11.14 15.01
CA THR A 126 -8.19 -11.54 14.94
C THR A 126 -9.09 -10.29 14.88
N GLU A 127 -10.39 -10.52 14.78
CA GLU A 127 -11.38 -9.44 14.89
C GLU A 127 -11.38 -8.76 16.26
N ASP A 128 -10.98 -9.46 17.32
CA ASP A 128 -10.89 -8.88 18.67
C ASP A 128 -9.71 -7.90 18.79
N ASP A 129 -8.66 -8.09 17.99
CA ASP A 129 -7.49 -7.21 17.96
C ASP A 129 -7.71 -6.01 17.01
N LEU A 130 -8.35 -6.24 15.85
CA LEU A 130 -8.53 -5.27 14.76
C LEU A 130 -10.00 -5.17 14.31
N PRO A 131 -10.91 -4.75 15.21
CA PRO A 131 -12.36 -4.79 14.97
C PRO A 131 -12.81 -3.90 13.80
N PHE A 132 -12.16 -2.77 13.60
CA PHE A 132 -12.52 -1.84 12.52
C PHE A 132 -12.13 -2.39 11.15
N TYR A 133 -10.92 -2.93 10.99
CA TYR A 133 -10.46 -3.52 9.73
C TYR A 133 -11.31 -4.74 9.33
N TYR A 134 -11.66 -5.60 10.29
CA TYR A 134 -12.61 -6.69 10.04
C TYR A 134 -14.00 -6.17 9.64
N SER A 135 -14.47 -5.09 10.27
CA SER A 135 -15.73 -4.44 9.90
C SER A 135 -15.69 -3.89 8.46
N LEU A 136 -14.60 -3.23 8.06
CA LEU A 136 -14.43 -2.77 6.68
C LEU A 136 -14.48 -3.92 5.68
N ALA A 137 -13.70 -4.99 5.91
CA ALA A 137 -13.61 -6.16 5.03
C ALA A 137 -14.95 -6.94 4.93
N LYS A 138 -15.77 -6.88 5.97
CA LYS A 138 -17.11 -7.48 5.99
C LYS A 138 -18.22 -6.58 5.41
N THR A 139 -17.98 -5.27 5.35
CA THR A 139 -18.98 -4.29 4.91
C THR A 139 -18.83 -3.94 3.43
N PHE A 140 -17.61 -3.69 2.99
CA PHE A 140 -17.29 -3.21 1.65
C PHE A 140 -16.72 -4.32 0.76
N THR A 141 -16.10 -3.95 -0.37
CA THR A 141 -15.51 -4.93 -1.29
C THR A 141 -14.08 -5.25 -0.88
N LEU A 142 -13.86 -6.47 -0.41
CA LEU A 142 -12.55 -7.01 -0.08
C LEU A 142 -11.82 -7.49 -1.35
N ALA A 143 -10.55 -7.18 -1.48
CA ALA A 143 -9.69 -7.68 -2.55
C ALA A 143 -8.85 -8.88 -2.07
N ASN A 144 -9.25 -10.11 -2.42
CA ASN A 144 -8.48 -11.33 -2.12
C ASN A 144 -7.13 -11.43 -2.84
N ARG A 145 -6.89 -10.61 -3.85
CA ARG A 145 -5.74 -10.72 -4.75
C ARG A 145 -5.10 -9.35 -4.98
N TRP A 146 -4.96 -8.57 -3.92
CA TRP A 146 -4.13 -7.39 -3.96
C TRP A 146 -2.72 -7.77 -3.51
N PHE A 147 -1.78 -7.64 -4.42
CA PHE A 147 -0.36 -7.92 -4.17
C PHE A 147 0.40 -6.61 -4.06
N CYS A 148 1.43 -6.55 -3.22
CA CYS A 148 2.38 -5.46 -3.37
C CYS A 148 3.07 -5.57 -4.73
N SER A 149 3.53 -4.45 -5.28
CA SER A 149 3.90 -4.36 -6.69
C SER A 149 5.19 -5.11 -7.02
N VAL A 150 6.05 -5.30 -6.03
CA VAL A 150 7.35 -5.95 -6.15
C VAL A 150 7.72 -6.60 -4.82
N PRO A 151 8.45 -7.76 -4.81
CA PRO A 151 8.93 -8.37 -3.58
C PRO A 151 10.13 -7.60 -2.99
N ALA A 152 9.85 -6.43 -2.44
CA ALA A 152 10.83 -5.49 -1.91
C ALA A 152 10.18 -4.60 -0.84
N GLN A 153 10.96 -3.70 -0.29
CA GLN A 153 10.62 -2.80 0.80
C GLN A 153 9.63 -1.68 0.42
N THR A 154 9.37 -0.78 1.37
CA THR A 154 8.44 0.36 1.32
C THR A 154 8.66 1.27 0.12
N TYR A 155 9.89 1.81 -0.10
CA TYR A 155 10.11 2.79 -1.17
C TYR A 155 9.83 2.23 -2.57
N PRO A 156 10.35 1.06 -2.96
CA PRO A 156 9.98 0.45 -4.24
C PRO A 156 8.47 0.35 -4.44
N ASN A 157 7.74 -0.17 -3.46
CA ASN A 157 6.30 -0.41 -3.55
C ASN A 157 5.50 0.89 -3.61
N ARG A 158 5.81 1.90 -2.78
CA ARG A 158 5.17 3.23 -2.85
C ARG A 158 5.50 3.96 -4.15
N ARG A 159 6.69 3.74 -4.73
CA ARG A 159 7.04 4.29 -6.05
C ARG A 159 6.18 3.67 -7.16
N PHE A 160 5.83 2.39 -7.08
CA PHE A 160 4.85 1.80 -7.99
C PHE A 160 3.48 2.46 -7.88
N LEU A 161 3.02 2.84 -6.69
CA LEU A 161 1.79 3.62 -6.50
C LEU A 161 1.84 4.99 -7.19
N MET A 162 3.01 5.64 -7.18
CA MET A 162 3.13 7.03 -7.67
C MET A 162 3.59 7.14 -9.13
N ALA A 163 4.41 6.20 -9.58
CA ALA A 163 5.07 6.29 -10.89
C ALA A 163 4.91 5.04 -11.76
N GLY A 164 4.33 3.97 -11.23
CA GLY A 164 4.20 2.68 -11.94
C GLY A 164 5.52 1.93 -12.09
N THR A 165 6.61 2.39 -11.48
CA THR A 165 7.95 1.79 -11.51
C THR A 165 8.76 2.20 -10.29
N ALA A 166 9.66 1.33 -9.85
CA ALA A 166 10.65 1.66 -8.84
C ALA A 166 11.96 2.23 -9.41
N SER A 167 12.12 2.28 -10.75
CA SER A 167 13.31 2.87 -11.42
C SER A 167 14.66 2.27 -10.97
N GLY A 168 14.71 0.95 -10.80
CA GLY A 168 15.91 0.22 -10.34
C GLY A 168 16.00 -0.01 -8.83
N ILE A 169 15.22 0.72 -8.03
CA ILE A 169 15.31 0.71 -6.57
C ILE A 169 14.68 -0.56 -5.99
N ILE A 170 15.38 -1.20 -5.04
CA ILE A 170 14.93 -2.41 -4.33
C ILE A 170 14.89 -2.23 -2.80
N SER A 171 15.33 -1.09 -2.28
CA SER A 171 15.48 -0.85 -0.84
C SER A 171 14.86 0.48 -0.41
N THR A 172 14.56 0.60 0.88
CA THR A 172 14.17 1.84 1.57
C THR A 172 15.42 2.58 2.02
N ASP A 173 16.22 3.02 1.06
CA ASP A 173 17.43 3.77 1.32
C ASP A 173 17.18 5.25 1.02
N VAL A 174 17.58 6.13 1.95
CA VAL A 174 17.34 7.58 1.84
C VAL A 174 18.00 8.19 0.60
N ASP A 175 19.12 7.65 0.13
CA ASP A 175 19.77 8.12 -1.09
C ASP A 175 18.90 7.91 -2.34
N ASN A 176 17.97 6.97 -2.29
CA ASN A 176 17.06 6.64 -3.38
C ASN A 176 15.99 7.71 -3.67
N VAL A 177 15.75 8.64 -2.73
CA VAL A 177 14.72 9.69 -2.91
C VAL A 177 15.04 10.66 -4.06
N THR A 178 16.30 10.77 -4.46
CA THR A 178 16.78 11.61 -5.56
C THR A 178 16.58 10.99 -6.95
N THR A 179 16.23 9.70 -7.03
CA THR A 179 15.97 9.02 -8.30
C THR A 179 14.62 9.41 -8.85
N TYR A 180 14.57 10.15 -9.97
CA TYR A 180 13.32 10.54 -10.59
C TYR A 180 12.89 9.57 -11.70
N PRO A 181 11.59 9.15 -11.75
CA PRO A 181 11.10 8.23 -12.78
C PRO A 181 11.13 8.85 -14.17
N ALA A 182 11.54 8.08 -15.18
CA ALA A 182 11.73 8.57 -16.55
C ALA A 182 10.46 9.19 -17.19
N ASN A 183 9.27 8.70 -16.81
CA ASN A 183 7.98 9.22 -17.31
C ASN A 183 7.26 10.14 -16.30
N GLY A 184 7.97 10.56 -15.25
CA GLY A 184 7.40 11.33 -14.14
C GLY A 184 6.48 10.51 -13.24
N THR A 185 5.68 11.21 -12.46
CA THR A 185 4.72 10.66 -11.50
C THR A 185 3.29 10.94 -11.93
N ILE A 186 2.35 10.26 -11.27
CA ILE A 186 0.91 10.57 -11.46
C ILE A 186 0.59 12.00 -11.00
N TRP A 187 1.32 12.51 -10.02
CA TRP A 187 1.18 13.87 -9.49
C TRP A 187 1.52 14.93 -10.54
N ASP A 188 2.55 14.68 -11.35
CA ASP A 188 2.91 15.54 -12.47
C ASP A 188 1.82 15.55 -13.55
N LEU A 189 1.24 14.39 -13.83
CA LEU A 189 0.14 14.28 -14.79
C LEU A 189 -1.10 15.02 -14.27
N LEU A 190 -1.49 14.83 -13.02
CA LEU A 190 -2.63 15.54 -12.42
C LEU A 190 -2.43 17.05 -12.51
N SER A 191 -1.26 17.55 -12.10
CA SER A 191 -0.91 18.97 -12.17
C SER A 191 -0.92 19.51 -13.61
N ARG A 192 -0.30 18.77 -14.54
CA ARG A 192 -0.23 19.14 -15.97
C ARG A 192 -1.61 19.31 -16.60
N TYR A 193 -2.57 18.49 -16.19
CA TYR A 193 -3.93 18.52 -16.77
C TYR A 193 -4.94 19.26 -15.87
N GLY A 194 -4.48 19.95 -14.83
CA GLY A 194 -5.33 20.79 -13.96
C GLY A 194 -6.32 19.98 -13.12
N ILE A 195 -6.00 18.73 -12.79
CA ILE A 195 -6.78 17.88 -11.92
C ILE A 195 -6.28 18.10 -10.49
N SER A 196 -7.18 18.46 -9.58
CA SER A 196 -6.81 18.78 -8.20
C SER A 196 -6.34 17.53 -7.46
N TRP A 197 -5.27 17.67 -6.68
CA TRP A 197 -4.76 16.62 -5.81
C TRP A 197 -4.05 17.20 -4.59
N CYS A 198 -3.94 16.39 -3.54
CA CYS A 198 -3.16 16.71 -2.36
C CYS A 198 -2.63 15.44 -1.71
N ASN A 199 -1.39 15.48 -1.25
CA ASN A 199 -0.85 14.52 -0.30
C ASN A 199 -0.97 15.13 1.10
N TYR A 200 -1.92 14.64 1.89
CA TYR A 200 -2.10 15.02 3.28
C TYR A 200 -1.29 14.10 4.18
N PHE A 201 -0.59 14.67 5.15
CA PHE A 201 0.32 13.91 5.99
C PHE A 201 0.29 14.35 7.46
N SER A 202 0.64 13.44 8.36
CA SER A 202 0.78 13.72 9.79
C SER A 202 2.20 14.21 10.12
N ASP A 203 3.23 13.46 9.77
CA ASP A 203 4.65 13.78 10.02
C ASP A 203 5.48 13.90 8.74
N ALA A 204 5.39 12.96 7.81
CA ALA A 204 6.09 12.99 6.54
C ALA A 204 5.15 12.58 5.37
N PRO A 205 5.18 13.30 4.23
CA PRO A 205 4.37 12.92 3.08
C PRO A 205 5.06 11.82 2.25
N THR A 206 4.32 10.80 1.83
CA THR A 206 4.83 9.73 0.94
C THR A 206 5.45 10.28 -0.34
N THR A 207 4.98 11.42 -0.85
CA THR A 207 5.59 12.07 -2.04
C THR A 207 7.05 12.45 -1.84
N ALA A 208 7.56 12.52 -0.59
CA ALA A 208 8.96 12.82 -0.30
C ALA A 208 9.94 11.74 -0.77
N ILE A 209 9.48 10.51 -0.96
CA ILE A 209 10.34 9.44 -1.47
C ILE A 209 10.68 9.59 -2.97
N ILE A 210 10.08 10.57 -3.67
CA ILE A 210 10.48 11.09 -4.98
C ILE A 210 10.63 12.60 -4.81
N LEU A 211 11.84 13.01 -4.45
CA LEU A 211 12.10 14.33 -3.91
C LEU A 211 11.69 15.49 -4.83
N ASP A 212 11.93 15.38 -6.13
CA ASP A 212 11.56 16.41 -7.10
C ASP A 212 10.05 16.66 -7.09
N THR A 213 9.22 15.64 -6.81
CA THR A 213 7.77 15.79 -6.72
C THR A 213 7.36 16.80 -5.63
N ILE A 214 8.01 16.78 -4.47
CA ILE A 214 7.71 17.74 -3.40
C ILE A 214 8.12 19.15 -3.79
N PHE A 215 9.33 19.31 -4.34
CA PHE A 215 9.82 20.65 -4.71
C PHE A 215 9.00 21.28 -5.83
N GLU A 216 8.52 20.48 -6.78
CA GLU A 216 7.72 20.99 -7.89
C GLU A 216 6.25 21.26 -7.51
N HIS A 217 5.73 20.59 -6.47
CA HIS A 217 4.31 20.61 -6.12
C HIS A 217 4.01 20.98 -4.66
N THR A 218 4.77 21.91 -4.09
CA THR A 218 4.63 22.31 -2.67
C THR A 218 3.22 22.72 -2.26
N ALA A 219 2.44 23.32 -3.19
CA ALA A 219 1.06 23.71 -2.95
C ALA A 219 0.07 22.54 -2.83
N ASN A 220 0.52 21.34 -3.15
CA ASN A 220 -0.28 20.10 -3.10
C ASN A 220 0.08 19.22 -1.90
N ILE A 221 0.85 19.76 -0.96
CA ILE A 221 1.29 19.07 0.25
C ILE A 221 0.60 19.71 1.44
N GLY A 222 -0.36 19.00 2.04
CA GLY A 222 -1.20 19.50 3.13
C GLY A 222 -1.02 18.74 4.42
N ARG A 223 -1.36 19.37 5.54
CA ARG A 223 -1.37 18.70 6.85
C ARG A 223 -2.62 17.85 7.02
N ILE A 224 -2.55 16.84 7.88
CA ILE A 224 -3.67 15.93 8.14
C ILE A 224 -4.91 16.68 8.68
N GLU A 225 -4.72 17.79 9.39
CA GLU A 225 -5.81 18.64 9.88
C GLU A 225 -6.58 19.28 8.72
N GLU A 226 -5.89 19.63 7.63
CA GLU A 226 -6.51 20.15 6.41
C GLU A 226 -7.36 19.08 5.72
N PHE A 227 -6.90 17.82 5.70
CA PHE A 227 -7.72 16.70 5.21
C PHE A 227 -9.06 16.59 5.94
N TYR A 228 -9.03 16.65 7.27
CA TYR A 228 -10.26 16.58 8.06
C TYR A 228 -11.17 17.78 7.82
N ALA A 229 -10.60 18.97 7.66
CA ALA A 229 -11.37 20.19 7.33
C ALA A 229 -12.00 20.08 5.93
N ASP A 230 -11.25 19.63 4.93
CA ASP A 230 -11.73 19.45 3.55
C ASP A 230 -12.79 18.35 3.45
N ALA A 231 -12.62 17.24 4.16
CA ALA A 231 -13.62 16.18 4.22
C ALA A 231 -14.93 16.69 4.81
N ALA A 232 -14.87 17.45 5.92
CA ALA A 232 -16.03 18.01 6.57
C ALA A 232 -16.72 19.09 5.73
N ALA A 233 -15.97 19.88 4.97
CA ALA A 233 -16.49 20.91 4.08
C ALA A 233 -16.98 20.36 2.72
N GLY A 234 -16.60 19.13 2.35
CA GLY A 234 -16.86 18.55 1.03
C GLY A 234 -16.00 19.16 -0.08
N THR A 235 -14.79 19.61 0.26
CA THR A 235 -13.82 20.28 -0.62
C THR A 235 -12.60 19.42 -0.92
N LEU A 236 -12.66 18.11 -0.62
CA LEU A 236 -11.59 17.18 -1.00
C LEU A 236 -11.20 17.33 -2.47
N PRO A 237 -9.90 17.28 -2.82
CA PRO A 237 -9.48 17.31 -4.21
C PRO A 237 -9.93 16.03 -4.96
N ALA A 238 -9.71 16.01 -6.28
CA ALA A 238 -10.04 14.86 -7.10
C ALA A 238 -9.23 13.62 -6.70
N VAL A 239 -7.98 13.78 -6.27
CA VAL A 239 -7.14 12.70 -5.74
C VAL A 239 -6.48 13.13 -4.44
N SER A 240 -6.66 12.35 -3.38
CA SER A 240 -6.04 12.54 -2.08
C SER A 240 -5.20 11.30 -1.73
N LEU A 241 -3.94 11.51 -1.37
CA LEU A 241 -3.12 10.52 -0.66
C LEU A 241 -3.06 10.95 0.81
N VAL A 242 -3.30 10.03 1.73
CA VAL A 242 -3.40 10.36 3.16
C VAL A 242 -2.44 9.47 3.94
N ASP A 243 -1.43 10.11 4.53
CA ASP A 243 -0.37 9.46 5.27
C ASP A 243 -0.54 9.66 6.78
N CYS A 244 -0.37 8.57 7.52
CA CYS A 244 -0.39 8.55 8.99
C CYS A 244 0.89 9.18 9.58
N ASN A 245 1.01 9.13 10.90
CA ASN A 245 2.28 9.36 11.58
C ASN A 245 3.16 8.11 11.44
N MET A 246 4.21 8.22 10.64
CA MET A 246 5.14 7.12 10.34
C MET A 246 6.31 7.04 11.33
N GLY A 247 6.33 7.92 12.36
CA GLY A 247 7.44 7.99 13.31
C GLY A 247 8.72 8.56 12.69
N ALA A 248 8.60 9.33 11.60
CA ALA A 248 9.75 9.91 10.92
C ALA A 248 10.57 10.78 11.88
N VAL A 249 11.81 10.37 12.13
CA VAL A 249 12.71 11.07 13.03
C VAL A 249 13.25 12.33 12.36
N GLN A 250 13.10 13.46 13.04
CA GLN A 250 13.72 14.71 12.59
C GLN A 250 15.25 14.52 12.43
N GLY A 251 15.74 14.59 11.19
CA GLY A 251 17.17 14.52 10.91
C GLY A 251 17.60 13.51 9.85
N GLU A 252 16.77 12.54 9.52
CA GLU A 252 17.13 11.54 8.52
C GLU A 252 16.97 12.07 7.07
N ILE A 253 15.93 12.84 6.79
CA ILE A 253 15.73 13.46 5.47
C ILE A 253 16.59 14.72 5.24
N PRO A 254 16.80 15.63 6.22
CA PRO A 254 17.55 16.87 6.00
C PRO A 254 19.02 16.72 5.61
N SER A 255 19.67 15.60 5.92
CA SER A 255 21.10 15.41 5.60
C SER A 255 21.37 15.29 4.10
N VAL A 256 20.37 14.89 3.32
CA VAL A 256 20.47 14.69 1.86
C VAL A 256 19.91 15.89 1.08
N VAL A 257 19.02 16.67 1.68
CA VAL A 257 18.08 17.54 0.95
C VAL A 257 18.20 19.02 1.29
N GLY A 258 18.82 19.39 2.42
CA GLY A 258 18.77 20.76 2.92
C GLY A 258 17.40 21.12 3.55
N GLU A 259 16.98 22.38 3.47
CA GLU A 259 15.65 22.79 4.00
C GLU A 259 14.53 22.21 3.13
N LEU A 260 13.67 21.40 3.75
CA LEU A 260 12.45 20.92 3.10
C LEU A 260 11.47 22.08 2.84
N PRO A 261 10.76 22.09 1.71
CA PRO A 261 9.86 23.16 1.32
C PRO A 261 8.55 23.24 2.14
N TYR A 262 8.38 22.37 3.13
CA TYR A 262 7.25 22.36 4.06
C TYR A 262 7.75 22.33 5.50
N PRO A 263 6.99 22.90 6.45
CA PRO A 263 7.39 22.89 7.85
C PRO A 263 7.38 21.45 8.38
N VAL A 264 8.55 20.88 8.59
CA VAL A 264 8.68 19.63 9.34
C VAL A 264 8.20 19.90 10.76
N PRO A 265 7.27 19.11 11.31
CA PRO A 265 6.84 19.29 12.68
C PRO A 265 8.06 19.23 13.60
N THR A 266 8.26 20.28 14.40
CA THR A 266 9.22 20.23 15.49
C THR A 266 8.61 19.38 16.60
N PHE A 267 8.74 18.07 16.52
CA PHE A 267 8.54 17.24 17.69
C PHE A 267 9.68 17.58 18.65
N ALA A 268 9.36 18.08 19.85
CA ALA A 268 10.35 18.21 20.90
C ALA A 268 10.96 16.82 21.07
N ALA A 269 12.29 16.73 20.97
CA ALA A 269 13.02 15.50 21.22
C ALA A 269 12.69 15.00 22.62
N THR A 270 11.65 14.19 22.71
CA THR A 270 11.34 13.37 23.89
C THR A 270 12.04 12.05 23.70
N PRO A 271 12.71 11.53 24.72
CA PRO A 271 13.42 10.26 24.60
C PRO A 271 12.48 9.14 24.14
N ASP A 272 13.01 8.18 23.41
CA ASP A 272 12.50 6.94 22.80
C ASP A 272 11.07 6.43 23.16
N LEU A 273 10.55 6.73 24.33
CA LEU A 273 9.23 6.30 24.81
C LEU A 273 8.04 7.02 24.14
N ALA A 274 8.27 8.18 23.51
CA ALA A 274 7.19 8.98 22.91
C ALA A 274 6.94 8.62 21.43
N ILE A 275 7.91 8.02 20.75
CA ILE A 275 7.77 7.58 19.35
C ILE A 275 6.88 6.35 19.33
N GLU A 276 7.14 5.35 20.17
CA GLU A 276 6.36 4.12 20.27
C GLU A 276 4.86 4.34 20.60
N THR A 277 4.52 5.45 21.24
CA THR A 277 3.13 5.74 21.66
C THR A 277 2.35 6.60 20.68
N THR A 278 2.94 7.10 19.60
CA THR A 278 2.29 8.00 18.63
C THR A 278 2.42 7.56 17.19
N CYS A 279 3.29 6.62 16.87
CA CYS A 279 3.43 6.06 15.55
C CYS A 279 2.15 5.32 15.13
N GLN A 280 1.70 5.54 13.91
CA GLN A 280 0.47 5.00 13.36
C GLN A 280 0.73 4.20 12.08
N SER A 281 2.01 3.97 11.75
CA SER A 281 2.39 3.28 10.51
C SER A 281 2.04 1.82 10.52
N GLU A 282 2.01 1.20 11.71
CA GLU A 282 1.86 -0.24 11.95
C GLU A 282 3.12 -1.06 11.60
N GLU A 283 4.19 -0.43 11.14
CA GLU A 283 5.46 -1.13 10.94
C GLU A 283 5.96 -1.72 12.26
N ASN A 284 6.51 -2.93 12.18
CA ASN A 284 7.01 -3.62 13.37
C ASN A 284 8.19 -2.86 14.04
N PRO A 285 8.15 -2.72 15.36
CA PRO A 285 7.22 -3.32 16.34
C PRO A 285 6.06 -2.39 16.79
N GLU A 286 5.60 -1.49 15.97
CA GLU A 286 4.63 -0.46 16.34
C GLU A 286 3.25 -1.02 16.76
N ASP A 287 2.43 -0.15 17.38
CA ASP A 287 1.09 -0.49 17.85
C ASP A 287 0.07 -0.47 16.70
N VAL A 288 -0.35 -1.64 16.25
CA VAL A 288 -1.29 -1.81 15.13
C VAL A 288 -2.68 -1.18 15.39
N GLN A 289 -3.07 -1.02 16.66
CA GLN A 289 -4.35 -0.38 16.99
C GLN A 289 -4.31 1.14 16.84
N LEU A 290 -3.14 1.76 16.93
CA LEU A 290 -2.97 3.19 16.63
C LEU A 290 -3.16 3.46 15.14
N GLY A 291 -2.61 2.59 14.28
CA GLY A 291 -2.83 2.66 12.84
C GLY A 291 -4.30 2.40 12.46
N GLU A 292 -4.91 1.37 13.05
CA GLU A 292 -6.34 1.11 12.86
C GLU A 292 -7.20 2.31 13.27
N ALA A 293 -6.90 2.95 14.40
CA ALA A 293 -7.62 4.15 14.86
C ALA A 293 -7.46 5.33 13.90
N PHE A 294 -6.26 5.51 13.33
CA PHE A 294 -6.02 6.52 12.30
C PHE A 294 -6.88 6.28 11.06
N VAL A 295 -6.84 5.06 10.51
CA VAL A 295 -7.64 4.69 9.34
C VAL A 295 -9.14 4.85 9.63
N ALA A 296 -9.59 4.46 10.83
CA ALA A 296 -10.97 4.68 11.26
C ALA A 296 -11.35 6.16 11.26
N GLY A 297 -10.46 7.03 11.73
CA GLY A 297 -10.63 8.49 11.69
C GLY A 297 -10.81 9.01 10.27
N VAL A 298 -9.91 8.61 9.35
CA VAL A 298 -9.95 9.00 7.94
C VAL A 298 -11.23 8.51 7.25
N VAL A 299 -11.57 7.23 7.39
CA VAL A 299 -12.79 6.64 6.79
C VAL A 299 -14.04 7.33 7.31
N ASN A 300 -14.14 7.54 8.63
CA ASN A 300 -15.29 8.20 9.24
C ASN A 300 -15.43 9.66 8.80
N ALA A 301 -14.33 10.40 8.66
CA ALA A 301 -14.35 11.77 8.17
C ALA A 301 -14.94 11.85 6.76
N VAL A 302 -14.48 11.00 5.84
CA VAL A 302 -14.98 10.94 4.47
C VAL A 302 -16.45 10.48 4.43
N MET A 303 -16.81 9.42 5.16
CA MET A 303 -18.18 8.89 5.16
C MET A 303 -19.19 9.85 5.76
N SER A 304 -18.77 10.70 6.69
CA SER A 304 -19.61 11.73 7.31
C SER A 304 -19.65 13.03 6.51
N GLY A 305 -18.74 13.22 5.56
CA GLY A 305 -18.63 14.41 4.76
C GLY A 305 -19.64 14.47 3.59
N PRO A 306 -19.98 15.66 3.10
CA PRO A 306 -20.95 15.84 2.02
C PRO A 306 -20.49 15.28 0.67
N ALA A 307 -19.17 15.04 0.49
CA ALA A 307 -18.61 14.46 -0.73
C ALA A 307 -18.73 12.92 -0.77
N TRP A 308 -19.10 12.25 0.34
CA TRP A 308 -19.20 10.80 0.41
C TRP A 308 -19.96 10.13 -0.76
N PRO A 309 -21.14 10.63 -1.20
CA PRO A 309 -21.88 10.04 -2.31
C PRO A 309 -21.13 9.96 -3.64
N ARG A 310 -19.98 10.65 -3.75
CA ARG A 310 -19.15 10.73 -4.96
C ARG A 310 -17.69 10.40 -4.68
N THR A 311 -17.42 9.65 -3.61
CA THR A 311 -16.06 9.29 -3.19
C THR A 311 -15.82 7.80 -3.33
N LEU A 312 -14.65 7.46 -3.85
CA LEU A 312 -14.02 6.15 -3.75
C LEU A 312 -12.85 6.25 -2.79
N MET A 313 -12.77 5.37 -1.81
CA MET A 313 -11.59 5.20 -0.97
C MET A 313 -10.97 3.83 -1.22
N ILE A 314 -9.66 3.75 -1.15
CA ILE A 314 -8.91 2.50 -1.14
C ILE A 314 -8.02 2.52 0.10
N TRP A 315 -8.29 1.60 1.04
CA TRP A 315 -7.40 1.29 2.14
C TRP A 315 -6.56 0.09 1.74
N LEU A 316 -5.25 0.19 1.87
CA LEU A 316 -4.30 -0.85 1.48
C LEU A 316 -2.98 -0.69 2.26
N TYR A 317 -2.08 -1.67 2.06
CA TYR A 317 -0.72 -1.66 2.59
C TYR A 317 0.29 -1.61 1.45
N ASP A 318 1.48 -1.06 1.70
CA ASP A 318 2.55 -0.94 0.71
C ASP A 318 3.24 -2.28 0.45
N GLU A 319 3.58 -3.03 1.50
CA GLU A 319 4.17 -4.35 1.42
C GLU A 319 3.85 -5.20 2.67
N HIS A 320 4.45 -6.39 2.83
CA HIS A 320 3.98 -7.41 3.76
C HIS A 320 4.68 -7.45 5.12
N GLY A 321 5.72 -6.63 5.36
CA GLY A 321 6.44 -6.55 6.63
C GLY A 321 7.15 -7.83 7.06
N GLY A 322 7.46 -8.73 6.13
CA GLY A 322 8.00 -10.04 6.46
C GLY A 322 6.96 -11.05 6.94
N TYR A 323 5.69 -10.68 7.08
CA TYR A 323 4.62 -11.56 7.54
C TYR A 323 4.16 -12.56 6.49
N TYR A 324 3.81 -13.74 6.97
CA TYR A 324 3.37 -14.88 6.16
C TYR A 324 2.07 -14.59 5.39
N ASP A 325 2.05 -15.07 4.16
CA ASP A 325 0.87 -15.24 3.34
C ASP A 325 0.93 -16.56 2.60
N HIS A 326 -0.21 -17.24 2.47
CA HIS A 326 -0.23 -18.57 1.85
C HIS A 326 -0.37 -18.54 0.33
N VAL A 327 -0.68 -17.39 -0.27
CA VAL A 327 -0.93 -17.26 -1.70
C VAL A 327 0.30 -16.80 -2.43
N ALA A 328 0.80 -17.64 -3.33
CA ALA A 328 1.95 -17.30 -4.16
C ALA A 328 1.62 -16.10 -5.09
N PRO A 329 2.50 -15.10 -5.16
CA PRO A 329 2.34 -14.00 -6.09
C PRO A 329 2.42 -14.49 -7.54
N PRO A 330 1.56 -13.99 -8.43
CA PRO A 330 1.65 -14.29 -9.86
C PRO A 330 2.77 -13.49 -10.54
N ALA A 331 3.11 -13.90 -11.76
CA ALA A 331 3.98 -13.11 -12.62
C ALA A 331 3.35 -11.74 -12.91
N ALA A 332 4.19 -10.73 -12.97
CA ALA A 332 3.83 -9.34 -13.27
C ALA A 332 4.35 -8.93 -14.66
N ILE A 333 3.83 -7.82 -15.16
CA ILE A 333 4.41 -7.16 -16.34
C ILE A 333 5.55 -6.26 -15.86
N ALA A 334 6.75 -6.38 -16.44
CA ALA A 334 7.82 -5.43 -16.17
C ALA A 334 7.38 -4.01 -16.55
N PRO A 335 7.52 -3.02 -15.65
CA PRO A 335 6.96 -1.68 -15.85
C PRO A 335 7.62 -0.90 -16.99
N ASP A 336 8.90 -1.14 -17.20
CA ASP A 336 9.78 -0.49 -18.18
C ASP A 336 10.99 -1.38 -18.49
N SER A 337 12.02 -0.80 -19.08
CA SER A 337 13.28 -1.49 -19.41
C SER A 337 14.39 -1.34 -18.36
N ILE A 338 14.09 -0.70 -17.22
CA ILE A 338 15.05 -0.48 -16.14
C ILE A 338 14.95 -1.68 -15.19
N PRO A 339 15.97 -2.56 -15.14
CA PRO A 339 15.98 -3.67 -14.21
C PRO A 339 16.21 -3.19 -12.77
N PRO A 340 15.92 -4.02 -11.75
CA PRO A 340 16.39 -3.76 -10.40
C PRO A 340 17.92 -3.69 -10.36
N ASP A 341 18.44 -2.77 -9.55
CA ASP A 341 19.88 -2.59 -9.34
C ASP A 341 20.36 -3.57 -8.27
N LEU A 342 20.73 -4.76 -8.69
CA LEU A 342 21.10 -5.87 -7.83
C LEU A 342 22.63 -5.95 -7.64
N ALA A 343 23.05 -6.06 -6.39
CA ALA A 343 24.40 -6.49 -6.07
C ALA A 343 24.61 -7.96 -6.45
N PRO A 344 25.86 -8.41 -6.69
CA PRO A 344 26.14 -9.82 -7.03
C PRO A 344 25.74 -10.84 -5.96
N THR A 345 25.47 -10.39 -4.75
CA THR A 345 25.02 -11.21 -3.60
C THR A 345 23.51 -11.29 -3.46
N ASP A 346 22.76 -10.40 -4.13
CA ASP A 346 21.32 -10.33 -4.01
C ASP A 346 20.64 -11.52 -4.73
N GLN A 347 19.46 -11.87 -4.28
CA GLN A 347 18.62 -12.85 -4.95
C GLN A 347 18.32 -12.39 -6.39
N PRO A 348 18.50 -13.29 -7.38
CA PRO A 348 18.20 -12.94 -8.75
C PRO A 348 16.72 -12.71 -8.97
N GLY A 349 16.35 -11.67 -9.72
CA GLY A 349 14.97 -11.34 -10.01
C GLY A 349 14.82 -10.14 -10.93
N GLY A 350 13.58 -9.79 -11.23
CA GLY A 350 13.20 -8.64 -12.02
C GLY A 350 11.92 -8.02 -11.47
N TYR A 351 11.45 -6.94 -12.09
CA TYR A 351 10.13 -6.36 -11.78
C TYR A 351 8.98 -7.11 -12.50
N ASP A 352 9.17 -8.37 -12.82
CA ASP A 352 8.23 -9.26 -13.50
C ASP A 352 7.54 -10.27 -12.56
N LEU A 353 7.70 -10.07 -11.25
CA LEU A 353 7.00 -10.79 -10.19
C LEU A 353 6.34 -9.76 -9.25
N TYR A 354 5.07 -10.01 -8.86
CA TYR A 354 4.47 -9.28 -7.75
C TYR A 354 5.09 -9.71 -6.43
N GLY A 355 4.97 -8.88 -5.39
CA GLY A 355 5.31 -9.29 -4.04
C GLY A 355 4.17 -10.02 -3.35
N VAL A 356 4.26 -10.16 -2.04
CA VAL A 356 3.28 -10.85 -1.20
C VAL A 356 1.95 -10.09 -1.17
N ARG A 357 0.83 -10.78 -0.94
CA ARG A 357 -0.47 -10.12 -0.78
C ARG A 357 -0.50 -9.21 0.43
N VAL A 358 -1.20 -8.10 0.26
CA VAL A 358 -1.48 -7.13 1.32
C VAL A 358 -2.98 -6.94 1.50
N PRO A 359 -3.46 -6.52 2.70
CA PRO A 359 -4.85 -6.14 2.88
C PRO A 359 -5.24 -5.01 1.93
N ALA A 360 -6.42 -5.13 1.31
CA ALA A 360 -6.99 -4.03 0.55
C ALA A 360 -8.51 -4.09 0.53
N VAL A 361 -9.16 -2.96 0.81
CA VAL A 361 -10.62 -2.81 0.79
C VAL A 361 -11.00 -1.57 -0.03
N VAL A 362 -11.96 -1.77 -0.93
CA VAL A 362 -12.52 -0.69 -1.76
C VAL A 362 -13.78 -0.18 -1.09
N ILE A 363 -13.73 1.04 -0.57
CA ILE A 363 -14.74 1.67 0.28
C ILE A 363 -15.45 2.76 -0.53
N SER A 364 -16.73 2.58 -0.81
CA SER A 364 -17.53 3.54 -1.57
C SER A 364 -19.02 3.21 -1.43
N PRO A 365 -19.93 4.19 -1.58
CA PRO A 365 -21.36 3.88 -1.70
C PRO A 365 -21.70 3.05 -2.94
N TYR A 366 -20.80 2.99 -3.91
CA TYR A 366 -20.94 2.18 -5.13
C TYR A 366 -20.24 0.82 -5.05
N ALA A 367 -19.42 0.60 -4.01
CA ALA A 367 -18.82 -0.71 -3.77
C ALA A 367 -19.91 -1.72 -3.45
N ARG A 368 -19.83 -2.93 -4.04
CA ARG A 368 -20.79 -3.98 -3.75
C ARG A 368 -20.64 -4.42 -2.29
N PRO A 369 -21.70 -4.31 -1.47
CA PRO A 369 -21.62 -4.70 -0.06
C PRO A 369 -21.23 -6.18 0.10
N GLN A 370 -20.38 -6.48 1.09
CA GLN A 370 -19.96 -7.84 1.45
C GLN A 370 -19.40 -8.64 0.26
N ALA A 371 -18.86 -7.92 -0.74
CA ALA A 371 -18.29 -8.56 -1.91
C ALA A 371 -16.81 -8.89 -1.69
N VAL A 372 -16.37 -9.92 -2.42
CA VAL A 372 -14.97 -10.30 -2.50
C VAL A 372 -14.61 -10.39 -3.97
N THR A 373 -13.49 -9.75 -4.36
CA THR A 373 -12.95 -9.86 -5.71
C THR A 373 -11.70 -10.73 -5.73
N ASN A 374 -11.61 -11.62 -6.74
CA ASN A 374 -10.43 -12.44 -7.00
C ASN A 374 -9.62 -11.94 -8.21
N THR A 375 -9.93 -10.75 -8.70
CA THR A 375 -9.11 -10.11 -9.72
C THR A 375 -7.76 -9.73 -9.12
N VAL A 376 -6.68 -10.02 -9.84
CA VAL A 376 -5.34 -9.62 -9.45
C VAL A 376 -5.21 -8.10 -9.58
N HIS A 377 -4.83 -7.48 -8.49
CA HIS A 377 -4.52 -6.05 -8.38
C HIS A 377 -3.15 -5.89 -7.74
N ASP A 378 -2.52 -4.76 -8.02
CA ASP A 378 -1.37 -4.24 -7.32
C ASP A 378 -1.50 -2.70 -7.20
N HIS A 379 -0.49 -2.00 -6.69
CA HIS A 379 -0.56 -0.56 -6.49
C HIS A 379 -0.77 0.20 -7.79
N THR A 380 -0.30 -0.32 -8.93
CA THR A 380 -0.53 0.29 -10.25
C THR A 380 -2.00 0.25 -10.67
N SER A 381 -2.84 -0.58 -10.04
CA SER A 381 -4.28 -0.56 -10.25
C SER A 381 -4.92 0.77 -9.81
N VAL A 382 -4.32 1.45 -8.83
CA VAL A 382 -4.72 2.81 -8.44
C VAL A 382 -4.41 3.80 -9.56
N LEU A 383 -3.20 3.74 -10.12
CA LEU A 383 -2.81 4.55 -11.28
C LEU A 383 -3.75 4.33 -12.47
N ALA A 384 -4.01 3.07 -12.82
CA ALA A 384 -4.92 2.73 -13.91
C ALA A 384 -6.34 3.26 -13.68
N THR A 385 -6.79 3.34 -12.42
CA THR A 385 -8.08 3.93 -12.04
C THR A 385 -8.09 5.44 -12.27
N ILE A 386 -7.05 6.15 -11.81
CA ILE A 386 -6.88 7.58 -12.00
C ILE A 386 -6.79 7.91 -13.50
N GLU A 387 -5.90 7.24 -14.22
CA GLU A 387 -5.69 7.45 -15.64
C GLU A 387 -6.97 7.21 -16.46
N ARG A 388 -7.77 6.23 -16.08
CA ARG A 388 -9.04 5.93 -16.73
C ARG A 388 -10.10 6.99 -16.44
N GLN A 389 -10.18 7.49 -15.19
CA GLN A 389 -11.17 8.48 -14.78
C GLN A 389 -10.94 9.84 -15.45
N TRP A 390 -9.68 10.24 -15.62
CA TRP A 390 -9.31 11.53 -16.19
C TRP A 390 -8.58 11.43 -17.54
N ASN A 391 -8.68 10.29 -18.22
CA ASN A 391 -8.04 10.04 -19.51
C ASN A 391 -6.57 10.49 -19.56
N LEU A 392 -5.79 10.07 -18.57
CA LEU A 392 -4.37 10.41 -18.49
C LEU A 392 -3.51 9.40 -19.25
N PRO A 393 -2.34 9.84 -19.79
CA PRO A 393 -1.39 8.93 -20.41
C PRO A 393 -0.87 7.90 -19.41
N ALA A 394 -0.71 6.66 -19.85
CA ALA A 394 -0.08 5.63 -19.03
C ALA A 394 1.38 5.98 -18.71
N LEU A 395 1.79 5.83 -17.45
CA LEU A 395 3.17 6.06 -17.03
C LEU A 395 4.11 4.94 -17.50
N THR A 396 3.65 3.68 -17.42
CA THR A 396 4.46 2.49 -17.71
C THR A 396 3.67 1.44 -18.51
N TYR A 397 4.28 0.27 -18.72
CA TYR A 397 3.59 -0.89 -19.32
C TYR A 397 2.66 -1.63 -18.34
N ARG A 398 2.83 -1.40 -17.06
CA ARG A 398 2.07 -2.04 -15.99
C ARG A 398 0.78 -1.32 -15.65
#